data_ed2faf7404f10d5ce560e13a5c5c6ba3
#
_entry.id   ed2faf7404f10d5ce560e13a5c5c6ba3
#
_cell.length_a   1.000
_cell.length_b   1.000
_cell.length_c   1.000
_cell.angle_alpha   90.00
_cell.angle_beta   90.00
_cell.angle_gamma   90.00
#
_symmetry.space_group_name_H-M   'P 1'
#
loop_
_entity.id
_entity.type
_entity.pdbx_description
1 polymer ?
#
loop_
_entity_poly.entity_id
_entity_poly.type
_entity_poly.pdbx_seq_one_letter_code
_entity_poly.pdbx_strand_id
1 'polypeptide(L)'
;MDAESKTINITANCKWTVMKNDDADWYSIDMMSGKNDATITITVKAMEDVDYRGSKFVISSPNGHIRRTVFVTQNKVDVYGMVNKVFGVMELEHWNTDYYGQIIEDSYKHYEFDPYDTTTGYLMYFLEEGKGVQRDHHNDTAVYYAFTYNYNPIEQILHIEFETVTDAPESYDPQVLTASDSLYRFMHEYKLNWWERADMRKVGDIIPDQKAFLKHAATKRKEGGPIFQF
;
A
#
# COMPACT_ATOMS: atom_id res chain seq x y z
N MET A 1 8.32 -7.36 -15.73
CA MET A 1 8.60 -5.89 -15.78
C MET A 1 9.99 -5.72 -16.35
N ASP A 2 10.17 -4.84 -17.33
CA ASP A 2 11.44 -4.67 -18.01
C ASP A 2 12.50 -3.96 -17.15
N ALA A 3 13.75 -4.02 -17.58
CA ALA A 3 14.82 -3.23 -16.98
C ALA A 3 14.57 -1.75 -17.21
N GLU A 4 14.81 -0.93 -16.20
CA GLU A 4 14.57 0.52 -16.23
C GLU A 4 15.73 1.27 -15.57
N SER A 5 15.94 2.52 -16.00
CA SER A 5 16.92 3.42 -15.36
C SER A 5 16.25 4.74 -14.99
N LYS A 6 16.56 5.24 -13.78
CA LYS A 6 16.13 6.55 -13.29
C LYS A 6 17.32 7.34 -12.77
N THR A 7 17.24 8.65 -12.88
CA THR A 7 18.27 9.57 -12.41
C THR A 7 17.84 10.31 -11.17
N ILE A 8 18.79 10.59 -10.27
CA ILE A 8 18.62 11.43 -9.08
C ILE A 8 19.66 12.54 -9.13
N ASN A 9 19.23 13.78 -8.94
CA ASN A 9 20.11 14.93 -8.81
C ASN A 9 20.51 15.11 -7.34
N ILE A 10 21.81 15.13 -7.09
CA ILE A 10 22.40 15.43 -5.79
C ILE A 10 22.85 16.89 -5.83
N THR A 11 22.32 17.72 -4.94
CA THR A 11 22.81 19.09 -4.73
C THR A 11 23.65 19.12 -3.46
N ALA A 12 24.94 19.38 -3.59
CA ALA A 12 25.89 19.37 -2.49
C ALA A 12 27.04 20.35 -2.71
N ASN A 13 27.57 20.90 -1.62
CA ASN A 13 28.77 21.72 -1.62
C ASN A 13 29.99 21.02 -0.99
N CYS A 14 29.89 19.72 -0.77
CA CYS A 14 30.93 18.90 -0.13
C CYS A 14 31.08 17.54 -0.84
N LYS A 15 31.98 16.71 -0.37
CA LYS A 15 32.05 15.30 -0.77
C LYS A 15 30.83 14.54 -0.24
N TRP A 16 30.44 13.50 -0.94
CA TRP A 16 29.40 12.57 -0.53
C TRP A 16 29.73 11.14 -0.95
N THR A 17 29.13 10.18 -0.26
CA THR A 17 29.24 8.75 -0.54
C THR A 17 27.88 8.11 -0.55
N VAL A 18 27.73 7.07 -1.36
CA VAL A 18 26.55 6.20 -1.41
C VAL A 18 26.90 4.87 -0.77
N MET A 19 26.00 4.36 0.06
CA MET A 19 26.12 3.07 0.69
C MET A 19 24.81 2.30 0.53
N LYS A 20 24.86 1.14 -0.13
CA LYS A 20 23.74 0.21 -0.16
C LYS A 20 23.57 -0.43 1.21
N ASN A 21 22.33 -0.62 1.65
CA ASN A 21 22.03 -1.20 2.96
C ASN A 21 21.97 -2.73 2.95
N ASP A 22 21.97 -3.33 1.78
CA ASP A 22 21.87 -4.76 1.55
C ASP A 22 22.73 -5.21 0.36
N ASP A 23 22.83 -6.52 0.16
CA ASP A 23 23.52 -7.14 -0.97
C ASP A 23 22.63 -7.29 -2.21
N ALA A 24 21.57 -6.47 -2.33
CA ALA A 24 20.69 -6.52 -3.47
C ALA A 24 21.46 -6.36 -4.79
N ASP A 25 21.41 -7.40 -5.63
CA ASP A 25 22.12 -7.47 -6.90
C ASP A 25 21.25 -7.07 -8.10
N TRP A 26 19.96 -6.82 -7.84
CA TRP A 26 18.97 -6.50 -8.86
C TRP A 26 18.96 -5.03 -9.28
N TYR A 27 19.67 -4.15 -8.57
CA TYR A 27 19.90 -2.78 -9.01
C TYR A 27 21.36 -2.38 -8.86
N SER A 28 21.77 -1.44 -9.68
CA SER A 28 23.10 -0.82 -9.68
C SER A 28 22.98 0.70 -9.62
N ILE A 29 24.02 1.32 -9.10
CA ILE A 29 24.20 2.79 -9.07
C ILE A 29 25.51 3.07 -9.77
N ASP A 30 25.49 3.98 -10.74
CA ASP A 30 26.64 4.29 -11.59
C ASP A 30 27.77 5.01 -10.86
N MET A 31 27.44 5.73 -9.77
CA MET A 31 28.43 6.53 -9.01
C MET A 31 28.20 6.36 -7.50
N MET A 32 29.16 5.76 -6.81
CA MET A 32 29.10 5.49 -5.36
C MET A 32 29.72 6.62 -4.50
N SER A 33 30.32 7.63 -5.09
CA SER A 33 30.84 8.81 -4.38
C SER A 33 31.06 9.97 -5.34
N GLY A 34 31.04 11.20 -4.81
CA GLY A 34 31.28 12.38 -5.60
C GLY A 34 31.62 13.59 -4.73
N LYS A 35 31.70 14.74 -5.39
CA LYS A 35 31.91 16.06 -4.77
C LYS A 35 31.07 17.09 -5.50
N ASN A 36 30.43 17.97 -4.73
CA ASN A 36 29.51 18.99 -5.24
C ASN A 36 28.28 18.36 -5.91
N ASP A 37 27.60 19.14 -6.74
CA ASP A 37 26.41 18.68 -7.47
C ASP A 37 26.77 17.57 -8.44
N ALA A 38 25.88 16.59 -8.56
CA ALA A 38 26.01 15.48 -9.49
C ALA A 38 24.65 14.86 -9.80
N THR A 39 24.61 14.11 -10.89
CA THR A 39 23.49 13.25 -11.23
C THR A 39 23.95 11.81 -11.15
N ILE A 40 23.26 10.97 -10.39
CA ILE A 40 23.50 9.53 -10.35
C ILE A 40 22.38 8.79 -11.08
N THR A 41 22.72 7.67 -11.71
CA THR A 41 21.79 6.80 -12.41
C THR A 41 21.60 5.51 -11.63
N ILE A 42 20.36 5.15 -11.35
CA ILE A 42 19.97 3.87 -10.77
C ILE A 42 19.40 3.03 -11.91
N THR A 43 19.97 1.86 -12.13
CA THR A 43 19.50 0.90 -13.13
C THR A 43 19.01 -0.35 -12.44
N VAL A 44 17.77 -0.75 -12.69
CA VAL A 44 17.17 -1.99 -12.17
C VAL A 44 17.13 -3.07 -13.26
N LYS A 45 17.42 -4.32 -12.88
CA LYS A 45 17.27 -5.48 -13.78
C LYS A 45 15.79 -5.76 -14.01
N ALA A 46 15.48 -6.45 -15.11
CA ALA A 46 14.13 -7.00 -15.31
C ALA A 46 13.71 -7.86 -14.11
N MET A 47 12.41 -7.87 -13.83
CA MET A 47 11.83 -8.64 -12.74
C MET A 47 10.97 -9.76 -13.32
N GLU A 48 11.38 -11.03 -13.11
CA GLU A 48 10.78 -12.20 -13.76
C GLU A 48 9.92 -13.00 -12.77
N ASP A 49 10.47 -13.38 -11.62
CA ASP A 49 9.90 -14.41 -10.74
C ASP A 49 9.26 -13.89 -9.45
N VAL A 50 9.25 -12.58 -9.24
CA VAL A 50 8.65 -11.95 -8.03
C VAL A 50 7.75 -10.79 -8.43
N ASP A 51 6.75 -10.53 -7.61
CA ASP A 51 5.79 -9.44 -7.88
C ASP A 51 6.23 -8.12 -7.27
N TYR A 52 7.13 -8.16 -6.30
CA TYR A 52 7.69 -7.01 -5.62
C TYR A 52 9.11 -7.27 -5.16
N ARG A 53 9.96 -6.25 -5.26
CA ARG A 53 11.23 -6.19 -4.56
C ARG A 53 11.57 -4.75 -4.18
N GLY A 54 12.13 -4.59 -3.00
CA GLY A 54 12.51 -3.29 -2.46
C GLY A 54 13.88 -3.35 -1.79
N SER A 55 14.58 -2.24 -1.85
CA SER A 55 15.85 -2.02 -1.20
C SER A 55 16.02 -0.54 -0.90
N LYS A 56 17.09 -0.17 -0.22
CA LYS A 56 17.43 1.22 0.04
C LYS A 56 18.94 1.43 0.02
N PHE A 57 19.31 2.67 -0.27
CA PHE A 57 20.69 3.13 -0.07
C PHE A 57 20.71 4.48 0.63
N VAL A 58 21.85 4.85 1.20
CA VAL A 58 22.03 6.10 1.92
C VAL A 58 23.08 6.93 1.21
N ILE A 59 22.79 8.19 0.95
CA ILE A 59 23.74 9.20 0.53
C ILE A 59 24.14 9.99 1.78
N SER A 60 25.44 10.09 2.08
CA SER A 60 25.91 10.75 3.29
C SER A 60 27.10 11.65 3.04
N SER A 61 27.21 12.74 3.85
CA SER A 61 28.42 13.56 3.96
C SER A 61 29.54 12.79 4.65
N PRO A 62 30.83 13.19 4.49
CA PRO A 62 31.98 12.46 5.04
C PRO A 62 31.94 12.26 6.56
N ASN A 63 31.38 13.22 7.28
CA ASN A 63 31.20 13.16 8.72
C ASN A 63 29.92 12.47 9.17
N GLY A 64 29.09 12.01 8.22
CA GLY A 64 27.82 11.33 8.50
C GLY A 64 26.71 12.20 9.09
N HIS A 65 26.91 13.52 9.26
CA HIS A 65 25.89 14.41 9.84
C HIS A 65 24.70 14.63 8.91
N ILE A 66 24.94 14.60 7.60
CA ILE A 66 23.87 14.71 6.60
C ILE A 66 23.71 13.34 5.97
N ARG A 67 22.49 12.79 6.05
CA ARG A 67 22.11 11.52 5.45
C ARG A 67 20.78 11.68 4.74
N ARG A 68 20.67 11.04 3.59
CA ARG A 68 19.41 10.92 2.82
C ARG A 68 19.24 9.47 2.42
N THR A 69 18.14 8.88 2.83
CA THR A 69 17.77 7.52 2.42
C THR A 69 16.98 7.61 1.12
N VAL A 70 17.34 6.76 0.18
CA VAL A 70 16.64 6.58 -1.10
C VAL A 70 16.14 5.15 -1.14
N PHE A 71 14.84 4.99 -1.33
CA PHE A 71 14.22 3.70 -1.54
C PHE A 71 14.21 3.37 -3.04
N VAL A 72 14.58 2.15 -3.37
CA VAL A 72 14.51 1.59 -4.73
C VAL A 72 13.48 0.48 -4.68
N THR A 73 12.37 0.68 -5.37
CA THR A 73 11.30 -0.32 -5.42
C THR A 73 11.00 -0.69 -6.85
N GLN A 74 10.74 -1.95 -7.08
CA GLN A 74 10.27 -2.47 -8.35
C GLN A 74 9.07 -3.37 -8.07
N ASN A 75 7.94 -3.02 -8.67
CA ASN A 75 6.67 -3.68 -8.42
C ASN A 75 6.05 -4.03 -9.78
N LYS A 76 5.68 -5.29 -9.99
CA LYS A 76 4.92 -5.72 -11.17
C LYS A 76 3.51 -5.14 -11.17
N VAL A 77 3.03 -4.76 -10.01
CA VAL A 77 1.66 -4.27 -9.89
C VAL A 77 1.65 -2.76 -10.07
N ASP A 78 1.08 -2.39 -11.15
CA ASP A 78 0.38 -1.14 -11.28
C ASP A 78 -0.82 -1.20 -10.31
N VAL A 79 -0.85 -0.36 -9.27
CA VAL A 79 -2.05 -0.22 -8.44
C VAL A 79 -3.23 0.25 -9.30
N TYR A 80 -2.96 0.87 -10.42
CA TYR A 80 -3.94 1.09 -11.49
C TYR A 80 -4.49 -0.23 -12.07
N GLY A 81 -3.79 -1.37 -11.92
CA GLY A 81 -4.32 -2.70 -12.15
C GLY A 81 -5.51 -3.08 -11.24
N MET A 82 -5.77 -2.35 -10.14
CA MET A 82 -6.98 -2.49 -9.32
C MET A 82 -8.22 -1.88 -9.98
N VAL A 83 -8.05 -0.94 -10.89
CA VAL A 83 -9.16 -0.22 -11.54
C VAL A 83 -10.10 -1.20 -12.24
N ASN A 84 -11.38 -1.03 -11.99
CA ASN A 84 -12.46 -1.88 -12.48
C ASN A 84 -12.44 -3.33 -11.97
N LYS A 85 -11.82 -3.55 -10.80
CA LYS A 85 -11.75 -4.87 -10.16
C LYS A 85 -12.40 -4.87 -8.79
N VAL A 86 -12.83 -6.07 -8.38
CA VAL A 86 -13.38 -6.36 -7.05
C VAL A 86 -12.40 -7.24 -6.31
N PHE A 87 -12.10 -6.85 -5.08
CA PHE A 87 -11.28 -7.64 -4.16
C PHE A 87 -12.12 -8.04 -2.95
N GLY A 88 -12.08 -9.33 -2.61
CA GLY A 88 -12.68 -9.87 -1.40
C GLY A 88 -11.63 -10.09 -0.32
N VAL A 89 -11.95 -9.77 0.92
CA VAL A 89 -11.11 -10.07 2.08
C VAL A 89 -11.04 -11.57 2.26
N MET A 90 -9.83 -12.10 2.39
CA MET A 90 -9.55 -13.51 2.62
C MET A 90 -9.11 -13.77 4.06
N GLU A 91 -8.22 -12.92 4.55
CA GLU A 91 -7.71 -12.97 5.91
C GLU A 91 -7.65 -11.56 6.50
N LEU A 92 -7.96 -11.47 7.79
CA LEU A 92 -7.83 -10.23 8.54
C LEU A 92 -7.21 -10.54 9.90
N GLU A 93 -6.16 -9.82 10.23
CA GLU A 93 -5.48 -9.93 11.51
C GLU A 93 -5.48 -8.58 12.22
N HIS A 94 -5.73 -8.63 13.52
CA HIS A 94 -5.59 -7.48 14.41
C HIS A 94 -4.67 -7.83 15.57
N TRP A 95 -3.84 -6.88 15.99
CA TRP A 95 -3.00 -7.05 17.18
C TRP A 95 -2.59 -5.70 17.77
N ASN A 96 -2.21 -5.73 19.03
CA ASN A 96 -1.56 -4.61 19.71
C ASN A 96 -0.08 -4.91 19.90
N THR A 97 0.74 -3.87 19.92
CA THR A 97 2.14 -3.95 20.28
C THR A 97 2.40 -3.22 21.60
N ASP A 98 3.40 -3.71 22.34
CA ASP A 98 3.94 -3.00 23.49
C ASP A 98 4.84 -1.82 23.07
N TYR A 99 5.42 -1.14 24.06
CA TYR A 99 6.34 -0.03 23.83
C TYR A 99 7.58 -0.41 23.00
N TYR A 100 7.97 -1.69 23.01
CA TYR A 100 9.11 -2.22 22.26
C TYR A 100 8.73 -2.77 20.87
N GLY A 101 7.46 -2.68 20.49
CA GLY A 101 6.94 -3.18 19.22
C GLY A 101 6.68 -4.69 19.20
N GLN A 102 6.67 -5.37 20.37
CA GLN A 102 6.34 -6.78 20.45
C GLN A 102 4.84 -6.99 20.53
N ILE A 103 4.33 -8.00 19.83
CA ILE A 103 2.90 -8.34 19.84
C ILE A 103 2.47 -8.75 21.25
N ILE A 104 1.41 -8.14 21.74
CA ILE A 104 0.74 -8.54 22.98
C ILE A 104 -0.15 -9.73 22.63
N GLU A 105 0.22 -10.94 23.06
CA GLU A 105 -0.37 -12.22 22.63
C GLU A 105 -1.90 -12.26 22.80
N ASP A 106 -2.42 -11.82 23.93
CA ASP A 106 -3.87 -11.79 24.21
C ASP A 106 -4.66 -10.82 23.30
N SER A 107 -3.97 -9.93 22.59
CA SER A 107 -4.60 -8.96 21.67
C SER A 107 -4.71 -9.47 20.25
N TYR A 108 -3.97 -10.52 19.90
CA TYR A 108 -3.97 -11.05 18.55
C TYR A 108 -5.29 -11.75 18.21
N LYS A 109 -5.85 -11.37 17.07
CA LYS A 109 -7.06 -11.99 16.50
C LYS A 109 -6.85 -12.23 15.01
N HIS A 110 -7.33 -13.37 14.56
CA HIS A 110 -7.28 -13.77 13.15
C HIS A 110 -8.68 -14.19 12.71
N TYR A 111 -9.08 -13.72 11.55
CA TYR A 111 -10.35 -14.00 10.90
C TYR A 111 -10.08 -14.47 9.49
N GLU A 112 -10.79 -15.51 9.07
CA GLU A 112 -10.78 -16.04 7.71
C GLU A 112 -12.15 -15.85 7.07
N PHE A 113 -12.15 -15.51 5.78
CA PHE A 113 -13.36 -15.27 5.00
C PHE A 113 -13.25 -16.00 3.66
N ASP A 114 -14.39 -16.35 3.08
CA ASP A 114 -14.45 -16.71 1.67
C ASP A 114 -14.44 -15.42 0.83
N PRO A 115 -13.34 -15.09 0.12
CA PRO A 115 -13.28 -13.87 -0.68
C PRO A 115 -14.26 -13.87 -1.86
N TYR A 116 -14.78 -15.04 -2.24
CA TYR A 116 -15.76 -15.19 -3.32
C TYR A 116 -17.21 -15.11 -2.84
N ASP A 117 -17.44 -15.07 -1.54
CA ASP A 117 -18.80 -14.86 -1.01
C ASP A 117 -19.24 -13.41 -1.22
N THR A 118 -19.90 -13.17 -2.35
CA THR A 118 -20.43 -11.86 -2.70
C THR A 118 -21.72 -11.51 -1.95
N THR A 119 -22.21 -12.37 -1.06
CA THR A 119 -23.44 -12.14 -0.29
C THR A 119 -23.14 -11.66 1.13
N THR A 120 -22.17 -12.27 1.81
CA THR A 120 -21.79 -11.96 3.20
C THR A 120 -20.36 -11.45 3.33
N GLY A 121 -19.50 -11.65 2.33
CA GLY A 121 -18.11 -11.27 2.35
C GLY A 121 -17.89 -9.75 2.35
N TYR A 122 -16.70 -9.35 2.79
CA TYR A 122 -16.23 -7.97 2.75
C TYR A 122 -15.53 -7.71 1.42
N LEU A 123 -16.04 -6.75 0.65
CA LEU A 123 -15.57 -6.49 -0.72
C LEU A 123 -15.12 -5.04 -0.88
N MET A 124 -14.03 -4.84 -1.62
CA MET A 124 -13.62 -3.52 -2.11
C MET A 124 -13.70 -3.46 -3.64
N TYR A 125 -14.42 -2.48 -4.13
CA TYR A 125 -14.61 -2.19 -5.55
C TYR A 125 -13.78 -0.97 -5.90
N PHE A 126 -12.74 -1.14 -6.72
CA PHE A 126 -11.89 -0.04 -7.18
C PHE A 126 -12.40 0.47 -8.52
N LEU A 127 -12.95 1.66 -8.53
CA LEU A 127 -13.50 2.33 -9.70
C LEU A 127 -12.43 3.21 -10.38
N GLU A 128 -12.81 3.80 -11.50
CA GLU A 128 -11.97 4.77 -12.22
C GLU A 128 -11.77 6.06 -11.42
N GLU A 129 -10.79 6.87 -11.80
CA GLU A 129 -10.51 8.20 -11.23
C GLU A 129 -10.19 8.19 -9.73
N GLY A 130 -9.59 7.12 -9.22
CA GLY A 130 -9.25 7.03 -7.79
C GLY A 130 -10.48 6.94 -6.88
N LYS A 131 -11.59 6.43 -7.36
CA LYS A 131 -12.81 6.22 -6.58
C LYS A 131 -13.01 4.75 -6.28
N GLY A 132 -13.70 4.46 -5.18
CA GLY A 132 -14.03 3.08 -4.81
C GLY A 132 -15.27 3.00 -3.94
N VAL A 133 -15.69 1.77 -3.70
CA VAL A 133 -16.80 1.45 -2.80
C VAL A 133 -16.40 0.24 -1.98
N GLN A 134 -16.51 0.32 -0.67
CA GLN A 134 -16.41 -0.82 0.23
C GLN A 134 -17.80 -1.33 0.55
N ARG A 135 -17.97 -2.64 0.47
CA ARG A 135 -19.16 -3.32 0.92
C ARG A 135 -18.87 -4.05 2.21
N ASP A 136 -19.59 -3.68 3.26
CA ASP A 136 -19.60 -4.34 4.54
C ASP A 136 -20.92 -5.09 4.74
N HIS A 137 -20.92 -6.05 5.67
CA HIS A 137 -22.09 -6.79 6.04
C HIS A 137 -22.47 -6.46 7.49
N HIS A 138 -23.64 -5.83 7.66
CA HIS A 138 -24.17 -5.45 8.97
C HIS A 138 -25.56 -6.06 9.18
N ASN A 139 -25.73 -6.90 10.22
CA ASN A 139 -27.01 -7.48 10.61
C ASN A 139 -27.80 -8.02 9.42
N ASP A 140 -27.17 -8.91 8.64
CA ASP A 140 -27.73 -9.52 7.44
C ASP A 140 -28.06 -8.56 6.27
N THR A 141 -27.54 -7.33 6.33
CA THR A 141 -27.72 -6.33 5.30
C THR A 141 -26.39 -5.82 4.78
N ALA A 142 -26.21 -5.81 3.46
CA ALA A 142 -25.05 -5.20 2.83
C ALA A 142 -25.13 -3.67 2.91
N VAL A 143 -24.05 -3.05 3.40
CA VAL A 143 -23.88 -1.59 3.43
C VAL A 143 -22.69 -1.22 2.56
N TYR A 144 -22.84 -0.16 1.76
CA TYR A 144 -21.84 0.28 0.80
C TYR A 144 -21.34 1.66 1.19
N TYR A 145 -20.02 1.84 1.26
CA TYR A 145 -19.36 3.09 1.63
C TYR A 145 -18.47 3.56 0.50
N ALA A 146 -18.67 4.78 0.04
CA ALA A 146 -17.79 5.38 -0.95
C ALA A 146 -16.45 5.78 -0.35
N PHE A 147 -15.39 5.63 -1.12
CA PHE A 147 -14.06 6.15 -0.79
C PHE A 147 -13.35 6.69 -2.03
N THR A 148 -12.37 7.53 -1.80
CA THR A 148 -11.34 7.85 -2.78
C THR A 148 -10.04 7.15 -2.43
N TYR A 149 -9.18 6.89 -3.42
CA TYR A 149 -7.88 6.30 -3.17
C TYR A 149 -6.80 6.91 -4.06
N ASN A 150 -5.59 6.97 -3.51
CA ASN A 150 -4.39 7.36 -4.21
C ASN A 150 -3.21 6.52 -3.73
N TYR A 151 -2.36 6.09 -4.63
CA TYR A 151 -1.19 5.27 -4.30
C TYR A 151 0.10 6.05 -4.44
N ASN A 152 0.91 6.03 -3.38
CA ASN A 152 2.28 6.51 -3.41
C ASN A 152 3.23 5.33 -3.66
N PRO A 153 3.78 5.18 -4.88
CA PRO A 153 4.65 4.04 -5.21
C PRO A 153 6.02 4.10 -4.53
N ILE A 154 6.45 5.27 -4.04
CA ILE A 154 7.73 5.45 -3.36
C ILE A 154 7.65 4.92 -1.93
N GLU A 155 6.59 5.27 -1.23
CA GLU A 155 6.34 4.86 0.16
C GLU A 155 5.56 3.55 0.25
N GLN A 156 5.01 3.09 -0.86
CA GLN A 156 4.12 1.93 -0.97
C GLN A 156 2.87 2.07 -0.10
N ILE A 157 2.38 3.28 0.03
CA ILE A 157 1.19 3.61 0.80
C ILE A 157 0.02 3.79 -0.15
N LEU A 158 -1.08 3.09 0.12
CA LEU A 158 -2.37 3.29 -0.51
C LEU A 158 -3.21 4.20 0.40
N HIS A 159 -3.26 5.50 0.10
CA HIS A 159 -4.14 6.42 0.80
C HIS A 159 -5.59 6.14 0.41
N ILE A 160 -6.43 5.85 1.41
CA ILE A 160 -7.88 5.64 1.25
C ILE A 160 -8.59 6.67 2.13
N GLU A 161 -9.52 7.42 1.56
CA GLU A 161 -10.34 8.39 2.27
C GLU A 161 -11.81 8.07 2.06
N PHE A 162 -12.53 7.74 3.14
CA PHE A 162 -13.96 7.45 3.11
C PHE A 162 -14.80 8.71 3.17
N GLU A 163 -15.91 8.72 2.44
CA GLU A 163 -16.97 9.70 2.66
C GLU A 163 -17.62 9.45 4.03
N THR A 164 -17.48 10.39 4.94
CA THR A 164 -18.05 10.31 6.31
C THR A 164 -19.29 11.18 6.47
N VAL A 165 -20.01 10.97 7.58
CA VAL A 165 -21.18 11.80 7.94
C VAL A 165 -20.80 13.15 8.56
N THR A 166 -19.51 13.35 8.87
CA THR A 166 -18.96 14.59 9.44
C THR A 166 -18.02 15.25 8.46
N ASP A 167 -17.60 16.48 8.75
CA ASP A 167 -16.68 17.25 7.93
C ASP A 167 -15.22 16.75 8.04
N ALA A 168 -14.93 15.83 8.97
CA ALA A 168 -13.62 15.17 9.09
C ALA A 168 -13.65 13.83 8.34
N PRO A 169 -12.95 13.70 7.22
CA PRO A 169 -12.89 12.43 6.50
C PRO A 169 -12.18 11.37 7.33
N GLU A 170 -12.70 10.15 7.28
CA GLU A 170 -12.02 8.98 7.80
C GLU A 170 -11.01 8.51 6.76
N SER A 171 -9.72 8.60 7.07
CA SER A 171 -8.64 8.23 6.16
C SER A 171 -7.76 7.14 6.73
N TYR A 172 -7.24 6.30 5.83
CA TYR A 172 -6.34 5.19 6.12
C TYR A 172 -5.18 5.23 5.15
N ASP A 173 -3.98 4.98 5.68
CA ASP A 173 -2.74 4.93 4.92
C ASP A 173 -2.09 3.53 5.02
N PRO A 174 -2.76 2.46 4.55
CA PRO A 174 -2.19 1.14 4.62
C PRO A 174 -0.94 1.01 3.75
N GLN A 175 0.09 0.42 4.31
CA GLN A 175 1.27 0.01 3.58
C GLN A 175 0.93 -1.23 2.73
N VAL A 176 1.23 -1.18 1.46
CA VAL A 176 1.07 -2.32 0.55
C VAL A 176 2.29 -3.23 0.67
N LEU A 177 2.13 -4.37 1.33
CA LEU A 177 3.21 -5.35 1.52
C LEU A 177 3.39 -6.29 0.34
N THR A 178 2.28 -6.64 -0.30
CA THR A 178 2.24 -7.51 -1.48
C THR A 178 1.17 -7.00 -2.42
N ALA A 179 1.47 -6.98 -3.69
CA ALA A 179 0.52 -6.64 -4.72
C ALA A 179 0.79 -7.51 -5.95
N SER A 180 -0.21 -8.28 -6.38
CA SER A 180 -0.20 -9.10 -7.60
C SER A 180 -1.54 -8.98 -8.31
N ASP A 181 -1.65 -9.54 -9.52
CA ASP A 181 -2.91 -9.52 -10.27
C ASP A 181 -4.08 -10.19 -9.52
N SER A 182 -3.78 -10.95 -8.47
CA SER A 182 -4.79 -11.74 -7.75
C SER A 182 -4.79 -11.54 -6.23
N LEU A 183 -3.72 -11.00 -5.65
CA LEU A 183 -3.56 -10.88 -4.20
C LEU A 183 -2.99 -9.51 -3.82
N TYR A 184 -3.62 -8.87 -2.85
CA TYR A 184 -3.11 -7.69 -2.16
C TYR A 184 -3.02 -7.98 -0.67
N ARG A 185 -1.89 -7.58 -0.07
CA ARG A 185 -1.69 -7.61 1.38
C ARG A 185 -1.41 -6.20 1.85
N PHE A 186 -2.22 -5.74 2.77
CA PHE A 186 -2.11 -4.43 3.40
C PHE A 186 -1.75 -4.57 4.87
N MET A 187 -1.03 -3.59 5.40
CA MET A 187 -0.78 -3.45 6.83
C MET A 187 -0.99 -1.99 7.23
N HIS A 188 -1.69 -1.76 8.32
CA HIS A 188 -2.05 -0.44 8.78
C HIS A 188 -1.98 -0.34 10.30
N GLU A 189 -1.35 0.74 10.80
CA GLU A 189 -1.47 1.16 12.19
C GLU A 189 -2.62 2.16 12.30
N TYR A 190 -3.83 1.69 12.61
CA TYR A 190 -5.02 2.53 12.63
C TYR A 190 -5.18 3.35 13.93
N LYS A 191 -4.44 2.98 14.97
CA LYS A 191 -4.34 3.69 16.23
C LYS A 191 -2.99 3.35 16.84
N LEU A 192 -2.40 4.24 17.63
CA LEU A 192 -1.09 4.03 18.26
C LEU A 192 -0.99 2.63 18.89
N ASN A 193 -0.05 1.84 18.39
CA ASN A 193 0.21 0.44 18.74
C ASN A 193 -0.90 -0.56 18.39
N TRP A 194 -1.90 -0.16 17.60
CA TRP A 194 -2.98 -1.03 17.12
C TRP A 194 -2.83 -1.23 15.62
N TRP A 195 -2.64 -2.47 15.24
CA TRP A 195 -2.32 -2.87 13.87
C TRP A 195 -3.42 -3.73 13.27
N GLU A 196 -3.57 -3.58 11.97
CA GLU A 196 -4.40 -4.41 11.12
C GLU A 196 -3.58 -4.91 9.92
N ARG A 197 -3.72 -6.18 9.57
CA ARG A 197 -3.26 -6.75 8.30
C ARG A 197 -4.43 -7.38 7.58
N ALA A 198 -4.63 -7.04 6.33
CA ALA A 198 -5.67 -7.60 5.47
C ALA A 198 -5.05 -8.22 4.22
N ASP A 199 -5.40 -9.46 3.95
CA ASP A 199 -5.13 -10.14 2.70
C ASP A 199 -6.41 -10.16 1.86
N MET A 200 -6.32 -9.61 0.65
CA MET A 200 -7.44 -9.47 -0.25
C MET A 200 -7.16 -10.16 -1.57
N ARG A 201 -8.12 -10.94 -2.07
CA ARG A 201 -8.03 -11.64 -3.35
C ARG A 201 -8.92 -11.00 -4.40
N LYS A 202 -8.45 -10.89 -5.64
CA LYS A 202 -9.29 -10.52 -6.76
C LYS A 202 -10.38 -11.58 -6.96
N VAL A 203 -11.64 -11.14 -6.92
CA VAL A 203 -12.81 -12.02 -7.10
C VAL A 203 -13.50 -11.79 -8.45
N GLY A 204 -13.24 -10.69 -9.12
CA GLY A 204 -13.79 -10.42 -10.44
C GLY A 204 -13.47 -9.04 -11.00
N ASP A 205 -14.02 -8.75 -12.15
CA ASP A 205 -14.02 -7.44 -12.79
C ASP A 205 -15.36 -6.76 -12.59
N ILE A 206 -15.36 -5.43 -12.45
CA ILE A 206 -16.60 -4.64 -12.30
C ILE A 206 -17.23 -4.43 -13.66
N ILE A 207 -18.43 -4.95 -13.84
CA ILE A 207 -19.21 -4.75 -15.07
C ILE A 207 -19.96 -3.40 -15.08
N PRO A 208 -20.34 -2.83 -16.24
CA PRO A 208 -20.97 -1.51 -16.34
C PRO A 208 -22.21 -1.32 -15.47
N ASP A 209 -23.12 -2.30 -15.44
CA ASP A 209 -24.35 -2.23 -14.64
C ASP A 209 -24.05 -2.21 -13.14
N GLN A 210 -23.02 -2.96 -12.70
CA GLN A 210 -22.55 -2.96 -11.34
C GLN A 210 -21.95 -1.61 -10.94
N LYS A 211 -21.19 -0.95 -11.84
CA LYS A 211 -20.70 0.41 -11.60
C LYS A 211 -21.81 1.41 -11.33
N ALA A 212 -22.88 1.36 -12.13
CA ALA A 212 -24.04 2.22 -11.95
C ALA A 212 -24.71 1.98 -10.59
N PHE A 213 -24.93 0.72 -10.22
CA PHE A 213 -25.46 0.33 -8.91
C PHE A 213 -24.60 0.85 -7.75
N LEU A 214 -23.29 0.61 -7.76
CA LEU A 214 -22.37 1.00 -6.70
C LEU A 214 -22.36 2.51 -6.45
N LYS A 215 -22.44 3.32 -7.52
CA LYS A 215 -22.50 4.79 -7.42
C LYS A 215 -23.76 5.29 -6.68
N HIS A 216 -24.84 4.54 -6.73
CA HIS A 216 -26.11 4.90 -6.08
C HIS A 216 -26.30 4.26 -4.71
N ALA A 217 -25.70 3.10 -4.47
CA ALA A 217 -25.84 2.33 -3.23
C ALA A 217 -24.93 2.82 -2.10
N ALA A 218 -23.85 3.55 -2.42
CA ALA A 218 -22.88 4.00 -1.45
C ALA A 218 -23.49 5.02 -0.47
N THR A 219 -23.26 4.79 0.81
CA THR A 219 -23.65 5.68 1.91
C THR A 219 -22.41 6.29 2.56
N LYS A 220 -22.61 7.33 3.37
CA LYS A 220 -21.51 7.90 4.15
C LYS A 220 -21.17 7.00 5.34
N ARG A 221 -19.88 6.73 5.54
CA ARG A 221 -19.37 5.95 6.67
C ARG A 221 -19.53 6.76 7.98
N LYS A 222 -19.80 6.06 9.09
CA LYS A 222 -19.73 6.66 10.43
C LYS A 222 -18.27 6.78 10.84
N GLU A 223 -17.93 7.82 11.62
CA GLU A 223 -16.55 8.05 12.07
C GLU A 223 -15.96 6.92 12.89
N GLY A 224 -14.66 6.75 12.72
CA GLY A 224 -13.72 6.09 13.62
C GLY A 224 -13.75 4.58 13.62
N GLY A 225 -12.69 3.98 13.12
CA GLY A 225 -12.42 2.56 13.24
C GLY A 225 -11.57 2.00 12.09
N PRO A 226 -11.11 0.75 12.20
CA PRO A 226 -10.34 0.10 11.15
C PRO A 226 -11.13 0.03 9.84
N ILE A 227 -10.43 -0.18 8.72
CA ILE A 227 -11.04 -0.34 7.38
C ILE A 227 -12.16 -1.39 7.42
N PHE A 228 -11.98 -2.44 8.19
CA PHE A 228 -12.96 -3.49 8.43
C PHE A 228 -13.44 -3.44 9.89
N GLN A 229 -14.67 -2.98 10.11
CA GLN A 229 -15.32 -3.06 11.42
C GLN A 229 -16.17 -4.32 11.47
N PHE A 230 -15.85 -5.20 12.42
CA PHE A 230 -16.63 -6.41 12.75
C PHE A 230 -17.42 -6.20 14.03
#